data_59d273de9c10fefed0db49d4a1e8fa4b
#
_entry.id   59d273de9c10fefed0db49d4a1e8fa4b
#
_cell.length_a   1.000
_cell.length_b   1.000
_cell.length_c   1.000
_cell.angle_alpha   90.00
_cell.angle_beta   90.00
_cell.angle_gamma   90.00
#
_symmetry.space_group_name_H-M   'P 1'
#
loop_
_entity.id
_entity.type
_entity.pdbx_description
1 polymer ?
#
loop_
_entity_poly.entity_id
_entity_poly.type
_entity_poly.pdbx_seq_one_letter_code
_entity_poly.pdbx_strand_id
1 'polypeptide(L)'
;ISFYKSEYDVELSNDEVTIFSGLLVALTALPMVLANPEDIVLTPNPSFFGYDAGIKMAGAVNYPLPLTIENNFLPQYSSIPKEILEKSKLLFLNYPNNPTGAGANDEFFKETVAFAKENNLVVSHDFAYSDISFSGKSPSFLQAPGAKEVGIEIYTLSKTFNMAGFRIAF
;
A
#
# COMPACT_ATOMS: atom_id res chain seq x y z
N ILE A 1 12.26 11.07 7.72
CA ILE A 1 11.84 12.40 7.27
C ILE A 1 12.80 12.90 6.19
N SER A 2 14.07 13.14 6.50
CA SER A 2 15.05 13.65 5.52
C SER A 2 15.15 12.79 4.26
N PHE A 3 15.07 11.46 4.39
CA PHE A 3 15.06 10.53 3.27
C PHE A 3 13.87 10.81 2.31
N TYR A 4 12.65 10.92 2.82
CA TYR A 4 11.48 11.21 1.97
C TYR A 4 11.55 12.60 1.33
N LYS A 5 12.09 13.60 2.05
CA LYS A 5 12.28 14.93 1.48
C LYS A 5 13.33 14.91 0.36
N SER A 6 14.48 14.25 0.55
CA SER A 6 15.54 14.22 -0.48
C SER A 6 15.18 13.35 -1.68
N GLU A 7 14.51 12.20 -1.44
CA GLU A 7 14.29 11.22 -2.47
C GLU A 7 12.99 11.43 -3.24
N TYR A 8 11.94 11.94 -2.59
CA TYR A 8 10.59 12.02 -3.15
C TYR A 8 9.99 13.43 -3.09
N ASP A 9 10.71 14.40 -2.53
CA ASP A 9 10.21 15.77 -2.25
C ASP A 9 8.91 15.77 -1.40
N VAL A 10 8.77 14.77 -0.53
CA VAL A 10 7.64 14.66 0.40
C VAL A 10 8.06 15.18 1.78
N GLU A 11 7.35 16.18 2.27
CA GLU A 11 7.54 16.73 3.61
C GLU A 11 6.73 15.94 4.64
N LEU A 12 7.42 15.46 5.66
CA LEU A 12 6.83 14.72 6.79
C LEU A 12 7.28 15.37 8.11
N SER A 13 6.39 15.42 9.08
CA SER A 13 6.69 15.77 10.47
C SER A 13 7.01 14.53 11.31
N ASN A 14 7.51 14.70 12.52
CA ASN A 14 7.89 13.57 13.39
C ASN A 14 6.68 12.74 13.84
N ASP A 15 5.53 13.34 13.96
CA ASP A 15 4.27 12.71 14.35
C ASP A 15 3.57 11.97 13.19
N GLU A 16 4.05 12.15 11.96
CA GLU A 16 3.59 11.41 10.79
C GLU A 16 4.42 10.13 10.52
N VAL A 17 5.43 9.83 11.33
CA VAL A 17 6.34 8.70 11.08
C VAL A 17 6.40 7.77 12.29
N THR A 18 6.18 6.48 12.07
CA THR A 18 6.30 5.42 13.08
C THR A 18 7.26 4.34 12.62
N ILE A 19 8.07 3.82 13.55
CA ILE A 19 9.04 2.75 13.28
C ILE A 19 8.48 1.41 13.75
N PHE A 20 8.61 0.39 12.86
CA PHE A 20 8.19 -0.99 13.14
C PHE A 20 9.38 -1.96 13.11
N SER A 21 9.25 -3.05 13.86
CA SER A 21 10.19 -4.18 13.82
C SER A 21 9.98 -5.02 12.54
N GLY A 22 10.20 -4.37 11.39
CA GLY A 22 10.03 -4.93 10.05
C GLY A 22 8.64 -4.71 9.46
N LEU A 23 8.59 -4.74 8.13
CA LEU A 23 7.41 -4.43 7.31
C LEU A 23 6.18 -5.28 7.67
N LEU A 24 6.36 -6.60 7.90
CA LEU A 24 5.24 -7.50 8.17
C LEU A 24 4.45 -7.10 9.41
N VAL A 25 5.10 -6.54 10.43
CA VAL A 25 4.43 -6.07 11.65
C VAL A 25 3.47 -4.93 11.31
N ALA A 26 3.90 -3.97 10.51
CA ALA A 26 3.05 -2.86 10.07
C ALA A 26 1.86 -3.36 9.23
N LEU A 27 2.13 -4.21 8.23
CA LEU A 27 1.08 -4.77 7.36
C LEU A 27 0.04 -5.60 8.13
N THR A 28 0.46 -6.30 9.19
CA THR A 28 -0.45 -7.06 10.04
C THR A 28 -1.26 -6.14 10.97
N ALA A 29 -0.64 -5.09 11.50
CA ALA A 29 -1.29 -4.18 12.44
C ALA A 29 -2.38 -3.32 11.78
N LEU A 30 -2.18 -2.89 10.53
CA LEU A 30 -3.10 -1.97 9.86
C LEU A 30 -4.54 -2.49 9.77
N PRO A 31 -4.84 -3.71 9.31
CA PRO A 31 -6.22 -4.22 9.33
C PRO A 31 -6.81 -4.27 10.73
N MET A 32 -6.00 -4.63 11.74
CA MET A 32 -6.46 -4.72 13.14
C MET A 32 -6.83 -3.37 13.74
N VAL A 33 -6.27 -2.27 13.23
CA VAL A 33 -6.55 -0.90 13.70
C VAL A 33 -7.66 -0.24 12.89
N LEU A 34 -7.78 -0.57 11.60
CA LEU A 34 -8.63 0.16 10.65
C LEU A 34 -9.94 -0.56 10.30
N ALA A 35 -10.03 -1.88 10.52
CA ALA A 35 -11.19 -2.67 10.15
C ALA A 35 -11.82 -3.33 11.38
N ASN A 36 -13.13 -3.45 11.38
CA ASN A 36 -13.91 -4.25 12.32
C ASN A 36 -14.19 -5.64 11.71
N PRO A 37 -14.67 -6.60 12.51
CA PRO A 37 -15.17 -7.85 11.97
C PRO A 37 -16.21 -7.62 10.86
N GLU A 38 -16.08 -8.39 9.77
CA GLU A 38 -16.92 -8.32 8.56
C GLU A 38 -16.69 -7.09 7.65
N ASP A 39 -15.89 -6.09 8.04
CA ASP A 39 -15.41 -5.06 7.13
C ASP A 39 -14.54 -5.69 6.03
N ILE A 40 -14.47 -5.04 4.89
CA ILE A 40 -13.73 -5.53 3.74
C ILE A 40 -12.37 -4.84 3.64
N VAL A 41 -11.34 -5.63 3.36
CA VAL A 41 -10.01 -5.16 2.97
C VAL A 41 -9.75 -5.56 1.53
N LEU A 42 -9.51 -4.56 0.69
CA LEU A 42 -9.19 -4.76 -0.73
C LEU A 42 -7.71 -5.10 -0.87
N THR A 43 -7.39 -6.21 -1.54
CA THR A 43 -6.00 -6.62 -1.77
C THR A 43 -5.73 -6.93 -3.23
N PRO A 44 -4.53 -6.62 -3.76
CA PRO A 44 -4.16 -7.07 -5.09
C PRO A 44 -4.12 -8.61 -5.18
N ASN A 45 -4.42 -9.16 -6.34
CA ASN A 45 -4.33 -10.60 -6.62
C ASN A 45 -3.73 -10.86 -8.01
N PRO A 46 -2.49 -11.40 -8.11
CA PRO A 46 -1.67 -11.93 -7.02
C PRO A 46 -1.08 -10.85 -6.10
N SER A 47 -0.76 -11.24 -4.86
CA SER A 47 -0.17 -10.35 -3.87
C SER A 47 0.83 -11.05 -2.95
N PHE A 48 1.48 -10.27 -2.10
CA PHE A 48 2.26 -10.79 -1.01
C PHE A 48 1.34 -11.47 0.02
N PHE A 49 1.64 -12.73 0.36
CA PHE A 49 0.81 -13.55 1.26
C PHE A 49 0.66 -12.96 2.68
N GLY A 50 1.53 -12.04 3.07
CA GLY A 50 1.55 -11.47 4.43
C GLY A 50 0.36 -10.58 4.78
N TYR A 51 -0.43 -10.12 3.81
CA TYR A 51 -1.64 -9.31 4.08
C TYR A 51 -2.73 -10.11 4.78
N ASP A 52 -2.89 -11.38 4.43
CA ASP A 52 -3.94 -12.25 4.95
C ASP A 52 -3.93 -12.39 6.48
N ALA A 53 -2.77 -12.40 7.09
CA ALA A 53 -2.65 -12.61 8.54
C ALA A 53 -3.37 -11.51 9.33
N GLY A 54 -3.08 -10.23 9.03
CA GLY A 54 -3.70 -9.09 9.69
C GLY A 54 -5.21 -9.01 9.43
N ILE A 55 -5.63 -9.30 8.19
CA ILE A 55 -7.06 -9.32 7.81
C ILE A 55 -7.83 -10.34 8.63
N LYS A 56 -7.31 -11.56 8.73
CA LYS A 56 -7.93 -12.64 9.54
C LYS A 56 -7.95 -12.31 11.03
N MET A 57 -6.88 -11.71 11.56
CA MET A 57 -6.81 -11.31 12.98
C MET A 57 -7.81 -10.20 13.31
N ALA A 58 -8.12 -9.32 12.37
CA ALA A 58 -9.15 -8.29 12.51
C ALA A 58 -10.59 -8.87 12.41
N GLY A 59 -10.75 -10.12 11.97
CA GLY A 59 -12.05 -10.68 11.61
C GLY A 59 -12.65 -10.08 10.34
N ALA A 60 -11.83 -9.37 9.56
CA ALA A 60 -12.23 -8.74 8.32
C ALA A 60 -12.21 -9.73 7.14
N VAL A 61 -12.87 -9.34 6.05
CA VAL A 61 -12.99 -10.13 4.83
C VAL A 61 -12.02 -9.62 3.78
N ASN A 62 -11.20 -10.52 3.22
CA ASN A 62 -10.34 -10.18 2.10
C ASN A 62 -11.14 -10.18 0.79
N TYR A 63 -11.10 -9.08 0.04
CA TYR A 63 -11.64 -8.98 -1.32
C TYR A 63 -10.51 -8.80 -2.31
N PRO A 64 -10.21 -9.83 -3.15
CA PRO A 64 -9.11 -9.77 -4.09
C PRO A 64 -9.44 -8.93 -5.32
N LEU A 65 -8.55 -8.01 -5.68
CA LEU A 65 -8.59 -7.21 -6.92
C LEU A 65 -7.69 -7.87 -7.97
N PRO A 66 -8.24 -8.39 -9.07
CA PRO A 66 -7.43 -9.06 -10.09
C PRO A 66 -6.41 -8.11 -10.73
N LEU A 67 -5.15 -8.55 -10.76
CA LEU A 67 -4.07 -7.90 -11.50
C LEU A 67 -3.78 -8.72 -12.74
N THR A 68 -4.08 -8.18 -13.92
CA THR A 68 -3.92 -8.89 -15.19
C THR A 68 -2.94 -8.16 -16.11
N ILE A 69 -2.42 -8.86 -17.12
CA ILE A 69 -1.53 -8.28 -18.13
C ILE A 69 -2.26 -7.17 -18.90
N GLU A 70 -3.52 -7.35 -19.21
CA GLU A 70 -4.35 -6.40 -19.95
C GLU A 70 -4.45 -5.05 -19.21
N ASN A 71 -4.37 -5.08 -17.89
CA ASN A 71 -4.42 -3.89 -17.04
C ASN A 71 -3.03 -3.44 -16.56
N ASN A 72 -1.96 -3.93 -17.19
CA ASN A 72 -0.59 -3.68 -16.72
C ASN A 72 -0.38 -4.03 -15.23
N PHE A 73 -1.09 -5.03 -14.74
CA PHE A 73 -1.12 -5.45 -13.33
C PHE A 73 -1.52 -4.32 -12.36
N LEU A 74 -2.36 -3.38 -12.79
CA LEU A 74 -2.99 -2.38 -11.94
C LEU A 74 -4.44 -2.80 -11.66
N PRO A 75 -4.97 -2.61 -10.44
CA PRO A 75 -6.37 -2.91 -10.13
C PRO A 75 -7.31 -1.98 -10.89
N GLN A 76 -8.44 -2.51 -11.33
CA GLN A 76 -9.51 -1.73 -11.96
C GLN A 76 -10.57 -1.41 -10.92
N TYR A 77 -10.56 -0.21 -10.38
CA TYR A 77 -11.49 0.23 -9.33
C TYR A 77 -12.95 0.24 -9.80
N SER A 78 -13.20 0.54 -11.06
CA SER A 78 -14.55 0.55 -11.64
C SER A 78 -15.22 -0.82 -11.70
N SER A 79 -14.46 -1.91 -11.54
CA SER A 79 -14.98 -3.28 -11.50
C SER A 79 -15.47 -3.72 -10.12
N ILE A 80 -15.25 -2.92 -9.07
CA ILE A 80 -15.61 -3.29 -7.70
C ILE A 80 -17.10 -3.01 -7.48
N PRO A 81 -17.90 -4.00 -7.08
CA PRO A 81 -19.31 -3.80 -6.78
C PRO A 81 -19.52 -2.78 -5.66
N LYS A 82 -20.58 -1.99 -5.77
CA LYS A 82 -20.88 -0.93 -4.79
C LYS A 82 -21.07 -1.47 -3.37
N GLU A 83 -21.73 -2.60 -3.22
CA GLU A 83 -21.94 -3.27 -1.94
C GLU A 83 -20.63 -3.73 -1.26
N ILE A 84 -19.56 -3.96 -2.04
CA ILE A 84 -18.22 -4.24 -1.53
C ILE A 84 -17.58 -2.94 -1.06
N LEU A 85 -17.66 -1.87 -1.86
CA LEU A 85 -17.08 -0.57 -1.53
C LEU A 85 -17.68 0.02 -0.23
N GLU A 86 -18.97 -0.10 -0.03
CA GLU A 86 -19.67 0.39 1.16
C GLU A 86 -19.14 -0.22 2.48
N LYS A 87 -18.62 -1.46 2.41
CA LYS A 87 -18.02 -2.17 3.54
C LYS A 87 -16.50 -2.09 3.59
N SER A 88 -15.87 -1.56 2.56
CA SER A 88 -14.41 -1.50 2.46
C SER A 88 -13.84 -0.43 3.39
N LYS A 89 -12.69 -0.72 4.04
CA LYS A 89 -11.98 0.20 4.94
C LYS A 89 -10.54 0.44 4.53
N LEU A 90 -9.91 -0.56 3.97
CA LEU A 90 -8.48 -0.55 3.66
C LEU A 90 -8.25 -1.10 2.25
N LEU A 91 -7.39 -0.44 1.49
CA LEU A 91 -6.85 -0.91 0.22
C LEU A 91 -5.35 -1.10 0.36
N PHE A 92 -4.86 -2.32 0.20
CA PHE A 92 -3.43 -2.59 0.05
C PHE A 92 -3.00 -2.40 -1.40
N LEU A 93 -1.85 -1.75 -1.57
CA LEU A 93 -1.11 -1.66 -2.83
C LEU A 93 0.36 -2.03 -2.60
N ASN A 94 1.02 -2.53 -3.62
CA ASN A 94 2.45 -2.83 -3.58
C ASN A 94 3.04 -2.59 -4.98
N TYR A 95 3.79 -1.51 -5.13
CA TYR A 95 4.46 -1.15 -6.39
C TYR A 95 5.83 -0.54 -6.12
N PRO A 96 6.92 -1.12 -6.69
CA PRO A 96 6.94 -2.32 -7.55
C PRO A 96 6.32 -3.54 -6.88
N ASN A 97 5.57 -4.31 -7.65
CA ASN A 97 4.69 -5.35 -7.12
C ASN A 97 5.39 -6.71 -6.92
N ASN A 98 5.15 -7.32 -5.80
CA ASN A 98 5.45 -8.74 -5.57
C ASN A 98 4.16 -9.56 -5.70
N PRO A 99 4.03 -10.53 -6.67
CA PRO A 99 5.14 -11.17 -7.37
C PRO A 99 5.35 -10.72 -8.84
N THR A 100 4.56 -9.80 -9.38
CA THR A 100 4.53 -9.54 -10.83
C THR A 100 5.71 -8.72 -11.35
N GLY A 101 6.37 -7.94 -10.47
CA GLY A 101 7.40 -6.98 -10.85
C GLY A 101 6.87 -5.71 -11.53
N ALA A 102 5.55 -5.57 -11.65
CA ALA A 102 4.95 -4.39 -12.28
C ALA A 102 5.17 -3.13 -11.43
N GLY A 103 5.37 -2.00 -12.11
CA GLY A 103 5.41 -0.67 -11.48
C GLY A 103 4.07 0.05 -11.58
N ALA A 104 3.90 1.09 -10.76
CA ALA A 104 2.84 2.08 -10.89
C ALA A 104 3.44 3.41 -11.37
N ASN A 105 2.58 4.29 -11.87
CA ASN A 105 2.95 5.65 -12.28
C ASN A 105 2.15 6.68 -11.46
N ASP A 106 2.54 7.95 -11.60
CA ASP A 106 1.91 9.06 -10.88
C ASP A 106 0.43 9.20 -11.16
N GLU A 107 -0.01 8.89 -12.39
CA GLU A 107 -1.42 8.99 -12.79
C GLU A 107 -2.27 7.95 -12.06
N PHE A 108 -1.78 6.72 -11.97
CA PHE A 108 -2.44 5.68 -11.18
C PHE A 108 -2.56 6.07 -9.70
N PHE A 109 -1.53 6.66 -9.11
CA PHE A 109 -1.60 7.10 -7.72
C PHE A 109 -2.58 8.26 -7.51
N LYS A 110 -2.69 9.20 -8.46
CA LYS A 110 -3.74 10.24 -8.42
C LYS A 110 -5.15 9.64 -8.52
N GLU A 111 -5.36 8.68 -9.41
CA GLU A 111 -6.62 7.94 -9.50
C GLU A 111 -6.94 7.21 -8.19
N THR A 112 -5.94 6.55 -7.59
CA THR A 112 -6.09 5.87 -6.31
C THR A 112 -6.49 6.83 -5.18
N VAL A 113 -5.88 8.01 -5.11
CA VAL A 113 -6.24 9.04 -4.10
C VAL A 113 -7.69 9.50 -4.30
N ALA A 114 -8.10 9.77 -5.53
CA ALA A 114 -9.47 10.16 -5.83
C ALA A 114 -10.47 9.06 -5.43
N PHE A 115 -10.19 7.83 -5.82
CA PHE A 115 -10.99 6.66 -5.47
C PHE A 115 -11.10 6.45 -3.95
N ALA A 116 -9.99 6.59 -3.24
CA ALA A 116 -9.97 6.43 -1.78
C ALA A 116 -10.80 7.51 -1.07
N LYS A 117 -10.72 8.77 -1.53
CA LYS A 117 -11.53 9.87 -1.00
C LYS A 117 -13.02 9.65 -1.24
N GLU A 118 -13.40 9.26 -2.45
CA GLU A 118 -14.80 9.01 -2.81
C GLU A 118 -15.44 7.90 -1.98
N ASN A 119 -14.66 6.87 -1.64
CA ASN A 119 -15.15 5.67 -0.95
C ASN A 119 -14.75 5.62 0.54
N ASN A 120 -14.16 6.68 1.09
CA ASN A 120 -13.73 6.76 2.49
C ASN A 120 -12.80 5.59 2.88
N LEU A 121 -11.83 5.28 2.04
CA LEU A 121 -10.85 4.22 2.22
C LEU A 121 -9.52 4.77 2.75
N VAL A 122 -8.82 3.97 3.54
CA VAL A 122 -7.40 4.16 3.80
C VAL A 122 -6.60 3.33 2.79
N VAL A 123 -5.59 3.93 2.16
CA VAL A 123 -4.66 3.23 1.27
C VAL A 123 -3.40 2.88 2.04
N SER A 124 -2.97 1.64 2.01
CA SER A 124 -1.65 1.22 2.50
C SER A 124 -0.77 0.82 1.31
N HIS A 125 0.21 1.65 1.00
CA HIS A 125 1.20 1.33 -0.03
C HIS A 125 2.42 0.64 0.59
N ASP A 126 2.56 -0.65 0.31
CA ASP A 126 3.77 -1.43 0.64
C ASP A 126 4.87 -1.08 -0.38
N PHE A 127 5.80 -0.23 0.06
CA PHE A 127 6.87 0.31 -0.79
C PHE A 127 8.21 -0.41 -0.58
N ALA A 128 8.15 -1.72 -0.35
CA ALA A 128 9.32 -2.54 -0.04
C ALA A 128 10.37 -2.59 -1.17
N TYR A 129 9.98 -2.33 -2.41
CA TYR A 129 10.83 -2.48 -3.60
C TYR A 129 11.10 -1.13 -4.31
N SER A 130 10.94 -0.03 -3.61
CA SER A 130 11.07 1.36 -4.11
C SER A 130 12.27 1.59 -5.03
N ASP A 131 13.43 1.08 -4.63
CA ASP A 131 14.71 1.31 -5.33
C ASP A 131 15.14 0.11 -6.19
N ILE A 132 14.29 -0.91 -6.32
CA ILE A 132 14.55 -2.09 -7.15
C ILE A 132 13.70 -1.97 -8.42
N SER A 133 14.03 -1.01 -9.26
CA SER A 133 13.41 -0.77 -10.56
C SER A 133 14.46 -0.65 -11.63
N PHE A 134 14.19 -1.24 -12.81
CA PHE A 134 15.09 -1.20 -13.95
C PHE A 134 14.81 -0.02 -14.91
N SER A 135 13.68 0.65 -14.76
CA SER A 135 13.20 1.73 -15.63
C SER A 135 13.30 3.12 -15.00
N GLY A 136 14.07 3.26 -13.94
CA GLY A 136 14.20 4.50 -13.19
C GLY A 136 13.61 4.38 -11.78
N LYS A 137 13.53 5.50 -11.07
CA LYS A 137 13.03 5.54 -9.71
C LYS A 137 11.53 5.30 -9.68
N SER A 138 11.07 4.42 -8.81
CA SER A 138 9.64 4.20 -8.58
C SER A 138 9.03 5.41 -7.86
N PRO A 139 7.87 5.93 -8.28
CA PRO A 139 7.21 7.01 -7.57
C PRO A 139 6.71 6.55 -6.20
N SER A 140 6.76 7.43 -5.21
CA SER A 140 6.10 7.25 -3.92
C SER A 140 4.61 7.59 -4.05
N PHE A 141 3.75 6.79 -3.43
CA PHE A 141 2.32 7.11 -3.33
C PHE A 141 2.08 8.49 -2.69
N LEU A 142 2.90 8.84 -1.70
CA LEU A 142 2.78 10.11 -0.98
C LEU A 142 3.10 11.36 -1.83
N GLN A 143 3.68 11.20 -3.04
CA GLN A 143 3.86 12.30 -3.98
C GLN A 143 2.54 12.71 -4.67
N ALA A 144 1.55 11.83 -4.69
CA ALA A 144 0.26 12.16 -5.29
C ALA A 144 -0.49 13.21 -4.46
N PRO A 145 -1.05 14.26 -5.09
CA PRO A 145 -1.77 15.31 -4.36
C PRO A 145 -2.90 14.76 -3.51
N GLY A 146 -2.87 15.04 -2.21
CA GLY A 146 -3.85 14.59 -1.23
C GLY A 146 -3.64 13.15 -0.72
N ALA A 147 -2.55 12.49 -1.08
CA ALA A 147 -2.25 11.13 -0.63
C ALA A 147 -2.09 11.04 0.89
N LYS A 148 -1.46 12.03 1.52
CA LYS A 148 -1.30 12.08 2.99
C LYS A 148 -2.63 12.12 3.76
N GLU A 149 -3.72 12.53 3.12
CA GLU A 149 -5.04 12.59 3.75
C GLU A 149 -5.73 11.22 3.81
N VAL A 150 -5.34 10.30 2.93
CA VAL A 150 -6.01 9.00 2.75
C VAL A 150 -5.06 7.81 2.80
N GLY A 151 -3.75 8.02 2.95
CA GLY A 151 -2.80 6.93 2.77
C GLY A 151 -1.66 6.88 3.76
N ILE A 152 -1.15 5.68 3.87
CA ILE A 152 0.03 5.30 4.63
C ILE A 152 0.98 4.62 3.65
N GLU A 153 2.25 5.01 3.64
CA GLU A 153 3.27 4.32 2.87
C GLU A 153 4.27 3.65 3.81
N ILE A 154 4.60 2.39 3.56
CA ILE A 154 5.48 1.62 4.42
C ILE A 154 6.75 1.27 3.65
N TYR A 155 7.85 1.90 4.05
CA TYR A 155 9.18 1.65 3.54
C TYR A 155 9.95 0.69 4.45
N THR A 156 10.85 -0.11 3.86
CA THR A 156 11.70 -1.02 4.64
C THR A 156 13.14 -1.03 4.14
N LEU A 157 14.09 -1.18 5.05
CA LEU A 157 15.50 -1.34 4.71
C LEU A 157 15.84 -2.74 4.21
N SER A 158 14.90 -3.68 4.30
CA SER A 158 15.15 -5.10 4.06
C SER A 158 15.63 -5.43 2.65
N LYS A 159 15.08 -4.75 1.62
CA LYS A 159 15.34 -5.07 0.21
C LYS A 159 16.41 -4.17 -0.38
N THR A 160 16.18 -2.88 -0.43
CA THR A 160 17.09 -1.88 -1.00
C THR A 160 18.51 -1.95 -0.41
N PHE A 161 18.60 -2.08 0.91
CA PHE A 161 19.89 -2.07 1.62
C PHE A 161 20.38 -3.47 2.01
N ASN A 162 19.69 -4.54 1.58
CA ASN A 162 20.01 -5.91 1.98
C ASN A 162 20.08 -6.08 3.52
N MET A 163 19.23 -5.36 4.25
CA MET A 163 19.22 -5.30 5.70
C MET A 163 18.02 -6.02 6.33
N ALA A 164 17.59 -7.15 5.72
CA ALA A 164 16.43 -7.89 6.20
C ALA A 164 16.55 -8.34 7.66
N GLY A 165 17.77 -8.65 8.13
CA GLY A 165 18.04 -9.07 9.49
C GLY A 165 17.90 -7.96 10.55
N PHE A 166 17.97 -6.69 10.17
CA PHE A 166 17.86 -5.55 11.09
C PHE A 166 16.42 -5.28 11.57
N ARG A 167 15.44 -5.82 10.87
CA ARG A 167 14.02 -5.69 11.22
C ARG A 167 13.57 -4.24 11.37
N ILE A 168 13.80 -3.41 10.36
CA ILE A 168 13.43 -1.98 10.36
C ILE A 168 12.50 -1.68 9.18
N ALA A 169 11.35 -1.09 9.49
CA ALA A 169 10.41 -0.46 8.55
C ALA A 169 9.83 0.81 9.17
N PHE A 170 9.39 1.72 8.34
CA PHE A 170 8.75 2.97 8.79
C PHE A 170 7.73 3.45 7.77
#